data_b8d50692e817b0ea948f82001abe464b
#
_entry.id   b8d50692e817b0ea948f82001abe464b
#
_cell.length_a   1.000
_cell.length_b   1.000
_cell.length_c   1.000
_cell.angle_alpha   90.00
_cell.angle_beta   90.00
_cell.angle_gamma   90.00
#
_symmetry.space_group_name_H-M   'P 1'
#
loop_
_entity.id
_entity.type
_entity.pdbx_description
1 polymer ?
#
loop_
_entity_poly.entity_id
_entity_poly.type
_entity_poly.pdbx_seq_one_letter_code
_entity_poly.pdbx_strand_id
1 'polypeptide(L)'
;VALQAAVQLKADKLIIFSEEEGIFKEDGELYSELLTKDADLILKERKLNSVTHAALEACVQAVRQGLPRAHLISYNENGGLLRELFTREGSGTMIDEDSYEQLRPAQIDDVGGMMALLAPLEEKGVLVRRSRELLENEVDRFIVIERDGAIVACAALYPFEQEYAGELACLAVSPDYRGSNRGERLLKGIEKAAKALNLSTLFLLTTRTAH
;
A
#
# COMPACT_ATOMS: atom_id res chain seq x y z
N VAL A 1 -14.92 -17.91 -20.04
CA VAL A 1 -14.03 -19.07 -20.28
C VAL A 1 -12.72 -18.89 -19.52
N ALA A 2 -11.95 -17.81 -19.74
CA ALA A 2 -10.64 -17.59 -19.07
C ALA A 2 -10.74 -17.60 -17.53
N LEU A 3 -11.72 -16.87 -16.97
CA LEU A 3 -12.02 -16.86 -15.55
C LEU A 3 -12.23 -18.28 -14.98
N GLN A 4 -13.12 -19.07 -15.59
CA GLN A 4 -13.41 -20.44 -15.12
C GLN A 4 -12.17 -21.34 -15.20
N ALA A 5 -11.38 -21.21 -16.27
CA ALA A 5 -10.13 -21.95 -16.39
C ALA A 5 -9.13 -21.59 -15.29
N ALA A 6 -8.95 -20.29 -15.01
CA ALA A 6 -8.05 -19.83 -13.96
C ALA A 6 -8.46 -20.34 -12.58
N VAL A 7 -9.75 -20.29 -12.24
CA VAL A 7 -10.28 -20.80 -10.96
C VAL A 7 -10.10 -22.32 -10.85
N GLN A 8 -10.42 -23.08 -11.90
CA GLN A 8 -10.27 -24.55 -11.89
C GLN A 8 -8.80 -25.00 -11.80
N LEU A 9 -7.89 -24.26 -12.43
CA LEU A 9 -6.46 -24.53 -12.38
C LEU A 9 -5.81 -24.04 -11.08
N LYS A 10 -6.57 -23.35 -10.22
CA LYS A 10 -6.03 -22.69 -9.01
C LYS A 10 -4.82 -21.80 -9.35
N ALA A 11 -4.97 -20.99 -10.39
CA ALA A 11 -3.90 -20.12 -10.85
C ALA A 11 -3.53 -19.08 -9.76
N ASP A 12 -2.26 -18.73 -9.67
CA ASP A 12 -1.77 -17.71 -8.73
C ASP A 12 -2.22 -16.31 -9.13
N LYS A 13 -2.45 -16.07 -10.42
CA LYS A 13 -2.97 -14.82 -10.95
C LYS A 13 -3.70 -15.01 -12.27
N LEU A 14 -4.63 -14.11 -12.56
CA LEU A 14 -5.27 -13.97 -13.86
C LEU A 14 -4.85 -12.62 -14.47
N ILE A 15 -4.31 -12.63 -15.68
CA ILE A 15 -3.96 -11.41 -16.40
C ILE A 15 -4.92 -11.26 -17.58
N ILE A 16 -5.63 -10.13 -17.63
CA ILE A 16 -6.53 -9.77 -18.72
C ILE A 16 -5.93 -8.59 -19.47
N PHE A 17 -5.84 -8.71 -20.78
CA PHE A 17 -5.38 -7.63 -21.64
C PHE A 17 -6.56 -6.76 -22.10
N SER A 18 -6.37 -5.44 -22.02
CA SER A 18 -7.31 -4.42 -22.52
C SER A 18 -6.61 -3.43 -23.43
N GLU A 19 -7.38 -2.55 -24.04
CA GLU A 19 -6.85 -1.43 -24.82
C GLU A 19 -6.26 -0.34 -23.91
N GLU A 20 -6.92 -0.10 -22.79
CA GLU A 20 -6.51 0.89 -21.81
C GLU A 20 -5.41 0.33 -20.88
N GLU A 21 -4.58 1.23 -20.36
CA GLU A 21 -3.47 0.88 -19.46
C GLU A 21 -3.93 0.29 -18.13
N GLY A 22 -5.20 0.45 -17.79
CA GLY A 22 -5.84 -0.03 -16.57
C GLY A 22 -7.02 0.86 -16.19
N ILE A 23 -7.34 0.95 -14.91
CA ILE A 23 -8.41 1.79 -14.39
C ILE A 23 -7.83 3.08 -13.84
N PHE A 24 -8.35 4.22 -14.31
CA PHE A 24 -7.90 5.55 -13.88
C PHE A 24 -8.78 6.15 -12.80
N LYS A 25 -8.18 6.93 -11.91
CA LYS A 25 -8.88 7.79 -10.96
C LYS A 25 -9.50 8.99 -11.68
N GLU A 26 -10.29 9.80 -10.93
CA GLU A 26 -10.90 11.02 -11.50
C GLU A 26 -9.87 12.11 -11.83
N ASP A 27 -8.74 12.13 -11.13
CA ASP A 27 -7.60 13.03 -11.36
C ASP A 27 -6.68 12.59 -12.51
N GLY A 28 -6.99 11.45 -13.15
CA GLY A 28 -6.20 10.90 -14.27
C GLY A 28 -5.03 10.00 -13.85
N GLU A 29 -4.82 9.78 -12.55
CA GLU A 29 -3.85 8.79 -12.08
C GLU A 29 -4.37 7.36 -12.27
N LEU A 30 -3.47 6.43 -12.58
CA LEU A 30 -3.78 5.00 -12.67
C LEU A 30 -3.98 4.40 -11.27
N TYR A 31 -5.03 3.58 -11.09
CA TYR A 31 -5.10 2.68 -9.95
C TYR A 31 -4.09 1.55 -10.15
N SER A 32 -2.97 1.58 -9.47
CA SER A 32 -2.02 0.45 -9.46
C SER A 32 -2.61 -0.76 -8.73
N GLU A 33 -3.44 -0.52 -7.72
CA GLU A 33 -4.16 -1.52 -6.92
C GLU A 33 -5.60 -1.06 -6.69
N LEU A 34 -6.55 -1.97 -6.83
CA LEU A 34 -7.98 -1.71 -6.70
C LEU A 34 -8.64 -2.88 -5.96
N LEU A 35 -9.25 -2.60 -4.83
CA LEU A 35 -9.99 -3.62 -4.08
C LEU A 35 -11.31 -3.96 -4.78
N THR A 36 -11.76 -5.20 -4.67
CA THR A 36 -13.01 -5.65 -5.30
C THR A 36 -14.22 -4.79 -4.92
N LYS A 37 -14.29 -4.30 -3.68
CA LYS A 37 -15.35 -3.39 -3.22
C LYS A 37 -15.33 -2.03 -3.92
N ASP A 38 -14.13 -1.48 -4.17
CA ASP A 38 -13.97 -0.20 -4.84
C ASP A 38 -14.20 -0.35 -6.35
N ALA A 39 -13.77 -1.50 -6.91
CA ALA A 39 -14.07 -1.88 -8.28
C ALA A 39 -15.58 -1.99 -8.55
N ASP A 40 -16.37 -2.51 -7.60
CA ASP A 40 -17.83 -2.53 -7.70
C ASP A 40 -18.45 -1.14 -7.78
N LEU A 41 -17.93 -0.17 -7.03
CA LEU A 41 -18.39 1.22 -7.10
C LEU A 41 -18.09 1.80 -8.48
N ILE A 42 -16.88 1.57 -8.99
CA ILE A 42 -16.49 2.03 -10.33
C ILE A 42 -17.38 1.40 -11.41
N LEU A 43 -17.65 0.10 -11.33
CA LEU A 43 -18.53 -0.61 -12.27
C LEU A 43 -19.98 -0.07 -12.26
N LYS A 44 -20.47 0.40 -11.10
CA LYS A 44 -21.82 0.95 -10.95
C LYS A 44 -21.93 2.41 -11.35
N GLU A 45 -20.94 3.22 -11.00
CA GLU A 45 -21.02 4.68 -11.03
C GLU A 45 -20.34 5.31 -12.26
N ARG A 46 -19.36 4.63 -12.85
CA ARG A 46 -18.56 5.15 -13.96
C ARG A 46 -18.97 4.57 -15.29
N LYS A 47 -18.96 5.40 -16.31
CA LYS A 47 -19.12 4.97 -17.71
C LYS A 47 -17.76 4.49 -18.26
N LEU A 48 -17.41 3.25 -17.98
CA LEU A 48 -16.31 2.59 -18.66
C LEU A 48 -16.74 2.17 -20.07
N ASN A 49 -15.78 2.05 -21.00
CA ASN A 49 -16.09 1.39 -22.28
C ASN A 49 -16.47 -0.09 -22.02
N SER A 50 -17.21 -0.71 -22.95
CA SER A 50 -17.77 -2.04 -22.73
C SER A 50 -16.69 -3.13 -22.54
N VAL A 51 -15.52 -2.96 -23.14
CA VAL A 51 -14.40 -3.92 -23.03
C VAL A 51 -13.75 -3.83 -21.68
N THR A 52 -13.40 -2.61 -21.24
CA THR A 52 -12.80 -2.37 -19.93
C THR A 52 -13.76 -2.73 -18.80
N HIS A 53 -15.07 -2.44 -18.96
CA HIS A 53 -16.09 -2.85 -17.99
C HIS A 53 -16.14 -4.38 -17.84
N ALA A 54 -16.23 -5.12 -18.94
CA ALA A 54 -16.28 -6.59 -18.91
C ALA A 54 -14.97 -7.18 -18.36
N ALA A 55 -13.82 -6.58 -18.67
CA ALA A 55 -12.52 -7.01 -18.17
C ALA A 55 -12.42 -6.79 -16.64
N LEU A 56 -12.81 -5.61 -16.14
CA LEU A 56 -12.81 -5.33 -14.70
C LEU A 56 -13.79 -6.24 -13.95
N GLU A 57 -15.00 -6.44 -14.48
CA GLU A 57 -15.97 -7.36 -13.91
C GLU A 57 -15.41 -8.79 -13.83
N ALA A 58 -14.73 -9.27 -14.88
CA ALA A 58 -14.11 -10.59 -14.89
C ALA A 58 -12.98 -10.71 -13.86
N CYS A 59 -12.17 -9.66 -13.67
CA CYS A 59 -11.15 -9.61 -12.63
C CYS A 59 -11.76 -9.69 -11.21
N VAL A 60 -12.80 -8.89 -10.94
CA VAL A 60 -13.50 -8.91 -9.65
C VAL A 60 -14.10 -10.29 -9.35
N GLN A 61 -14.75 -10.89 -10.34
CA GLN A 61 -15.32 -12.22 -10.18
C GLN A 61 -14.25 -13.31 -9.98
N ALA A 62 -13.09 -13.19 -10.64
CA ALA A 62 -11.98 -14.12 -10.47
C ALA A 62 -11.48 -14.14 -9.03
N VAL A 63 -11.24 -12.97 -8.48
CA VAL A 63 -10.76 -12.81 -7.11
C VAL A 63 -11.80 -13.34 -6.12
N ARG A 64 -13.08 -13.00 -6.27
CA ARG A 64 -14.17 -13.53 -5.42
C ARG A 64 -14.37 -15.03 -5.48
N GLN A 65 -13.96 -15.66 -6.57
CA GLN A 65 -13.97 -17.12 -6.71
C GLN A 65 -12.70 -17.79 -6.19
N GLY A 66 -11.85 -17.03 -5.49
CA GLY A 66 -10.70 -17.54 -4.76
C GLY A 66 -9.37 -17.46 -5.50
N LEU A 67 -9.27 -16.71 -6.61
CA LEU A 67 -7.96 -16.36 -7.13
C LEU A 67 -7.32 -15.32 -6.20
N PRO A 68 -6.03 -15.45 -5.87
CA PRO A 68 -5.35 -14.49 -5.03
C PRO A 68 -5.39 -13.07 -5.60
N ARG A 69 -5.27 -12.92 -6.93
CA ARG A 69 -5.25 -11.62 -7.62
C ARG A 69 -5.58 -11.74 -9.10
N ALA A 70 -6.11 -10.65 -9.66
CA ALA A 70 -6.29 -10.48 -11.09
C ALA A 70 -5.68 -9.14 -11.54
N HIS A 71 -5.19 -9.09 -12.78
CA HIS A 71 -4.51 -7.92 -13.32
C HIS A 71 -5.14 -7.51 -14.65
N LEU A 72 -5.38 -6.23 -14.81
CA LEU A 72 -5.81 -5.60 -16.04
C LEU A 72 -4.66 -4.79 -16.61
N ILE A 73 -4.08 -5.20 -17.74
CA ILE A 73 -2.94 -4.56 -18.37
C ILE A 73 -3.22 -4.23 -19.83
N SER A 74 -2.47 -3.28 -20.40
CA SER A 74 -2.62 -2.92 -21.81
C SER A 74 -1.88 -3.89 -22.74
N TYR A 75 -2.53 -4.28 -23.83
CA TYR A 75 -1.85 -4.96 -24.92
C TYR A 75 -1.05 -4.00 -25.82
N ASN A 76 -1.28 -2.68 -25.69
CA ASN A 76 -0.54 -1.64 -26.43
C ASN A 76 0.81 -1.31 -25.78
N GLU A 77 1.04 -1.74 -24.53
CA GLU A 77 2.27 -1.47 -23.81
C GLU A 77 3.35 -2.48 -24.14
N ASN A 78 4.43 -2.01 -24.79
CA ASN A 78 5.57 -2.86 -25.08
C ASN A 78 6.26 -3.31 -23.78
N GLY A 79 6.30 -4.65 -23.57
CA GLY A 79 6.90 -5.23 -22.37
C GLY A 79 6.01 -5.17 -21.12
N GLY A 80 4.76 -4.73 -21.20
CA GLY A 80 3.84 -4.63 -20.07
C GLY A 80 3.69 -5.97 -19.33
N LEU A 81 3.53 -7.07 -20.03
CA LEU A 81 3.48 -8.41 -19.42
C LEU A 81 4.78 -8.77 -18.68
N LEU A 82 5.94 -8.45 -19.24
CA LEU A 82 7.22 -8.73 -18.58
C LEU A 82 7.38 -7.85 -17.32
N ARG A 83 6.98 -6.58 -17.41
CA ARG A 83 6.97 -5.70 -16.24
C ARG A 83 6.06 -6.23 -15.15
N GLU A 84 4.85 -6.66 -15.51
CA GLU A 84 3.89 -7.25 -14.56
C GLU A 84 4.41 -8.53 -13.90
N LEU A 85 5.16 -9.36 -14.61
CA LEU A 85 5.65 -10.65 -14.09
C LEU A 85 6.95 -10.53 -13.31
N PHE A 86 7.82 -9.56 -13.65
CA PHE A 86 9.20 -9.52 -13.18
C PHE A 86 9.57 -8.27 -12.38
N THR A 87 8.67 -7.28 -12.26
CA THR A 87 8.91 -6.10 -11.43
C THR A 87 7.89 -6.00 -10.29
N ARG A 88 8.26 -5.30 -9.22
CA ARG A 88 7.37 -5.05 -8.09
C ARG A 88 6.31 -3.98 -8.38
N GLU A 89 6.63 -3.06 -9.28
CA GLU A 89 5.71 -1.99 -9.68
C GLU A 89 4.59 -2.51 -10.57
N GLY A 90 4.86 -3.59 -11.32
CA GLY A 90 3.91 -4.19 -12.23
C GLY A 90 3.56 -3.29 -13.42
N SER A 91 2.46 -3.58 -14.06
CA SER A 91 1.85 -2.81 -15.15
C SER A 91 0.33 -2.85 -15.00
N GLY A 92 -0.34 -1.72 -15.24
CA GLY A 92 -1.79 -1.66 -15.21
C GLY A 92 -2.41 -1.61 -13.82
N THR A 93 -3.56 -2.25 -13.65
CA THR A 93 -4.33 -2.29 -12.40
C THR A 93 -4.42 -3.71 -11.86
N MET A 94 -3.93 -3.92 -10.65
CA MET A 94 -4.13 -5.15 -9.90
C MET A 94 -5.45 -5.10 -9.14
N ILE A 95 -6.23 -6.16 -9.19
CA ILE A 95 -7.49 -6.33 -8.47
C ILE A 95 -7.31 -7.42 -7.40
N ASP A 96 -7.68 -7.11 -6.16
CA ASP A 96 -7.58 -7.97 -5.00
C ASP A 96 -8.82 -7.87 -4.10
N GLU A 97 -9.08 -8.87 -3.30
CA GLU A 97 -10.19 -8.86 -2.32
C GLU A 97 -9.81 -8.15 -1.04
N ASP A 98 -8.59 -8.41 -0.57
CA ASP A 98 -8.00 -7.75 0.59
C ASP A 98 -6.78 -6.97 0.16
N SER A 99 -6.56 -5.82 0.76
CA SER A 99 -5.29 -5.12 0.60
C SER A 99 -4.15 -6.07 0.98
N TYR A 100 -3.25 -6.37 0.03
CA TYR A 100 -2.01 -7.11 0.31
C TYR A 100 -1.16 -6.42 1.39
N GLU A 101 -1.56 -5.21 1.72
CA GLU A 101 -0.90 -4.39 2.69
C GLU A 101 -1.71 -4.29 3.96
N GLN A 102 -1.15 -4.77 5.04
CA GLN A 102 -1.72 -4.64 6.37
C GLN A 102 -1.09 -3.45 7.10
N LEU A 103 -1.92 -2.46 7.45
CA LEU A 103 -1.55 -1.46 8.43
C LEU A 103 -1.85 -2.02 9.83
N ARG A 104 -0.80 -2.28 10.60
CA ARG A 104 -0.89 -2.91 11.93
C ARG A 104 0.16 -2.34 12.90
N PRO A 105 -0.02 -2.52 14.22
CA PRO A 105 1.07 -2.31 15.17
C PRO A 105 2.29 -3.15 14.81
N ALA A 106 3.47 -2.59 15.04
CA ALA A 106 4.72 -3.30 14.84
C ALA A 106 4.93 -4.39 15.89
N GLN A 107 5.67 -5.42 15.52
CA GLN A 107 6.07 -6.53 16.38
C GLN A 107 7.59 -6.64 16.38
N ILE A 108 8.15 -7.38 17.34
CA ILE A 108 9.61 -7.58 17.48
C ILE A 108 10.23 -8.12 16.18
N ASP A 109 9.53 -9.00 15.49
CA ASP A 109 10.01 -9.60 14.24
C ASP A 109 10.10 -8.58 13.09
N ASP A 110 9.40 -7.44 13.18
CA ASP A 110 9.43 -6.37 12.19
C ASP A 110 10.67 -5.48 12.30
N VAL A 111 11.38 -5.50 13.43
CA VAL A 111 12.50 -4.59 13.70
C VAL A 111 13.58 -4.66 12.62
N GLY A 112 13.87 -5.87 12.11
CA GLY A 112 14.81 -6.04 11.00
C GLY A 112 14.38 -5.31 9.72
N GLY A 113 13.10 -5.42 9.35
CA GLY A 113 12.51 -4.73 8.21
C GLY A 113 12.44 -3.20 8.41
N MET A 114 12.08 -2.76 9.63
CA MET A 114 12.07 -1.34 10.00
C MET A 114 13.47 -0.73 9.91
N MET A 115 14.51 -1.40 10.42
CA MET A 115 15.89 -0.95 10.28
C MET A 115 16.32 -0.79 8.83
N ALA A 116 16.03 -1.78 7.99
CA ALA A 116 16.36 -1.71 6.55
C ALA A 116 15.65 -0.52 5.87
N LEU A 117 14.43 -0.21 6.27
CA LEU A 117 13.65 0.92 5.75
C LEU A 117 14.19 2.28 6.24
N LEU A 118 14.62 2.38 7.50
CA LEU A 118 15.06 3.63 8.12
C LEU A 118 16.52 3.97 7.78
N ALA A 119 17.41 2.98 7.65
CA ALA A 119 18.83 3.19 7.46
C ALA A 119 19.21 4.17 6.33
N PRO A 120 18.61 4.11 5.12
CA PRO A 120 18.92 5.07 4.06
C PRO A 120 18.52 6.52 4.39
N LEU A 121 17.52 6.71 5.24
CA LEU A 121 17.07 8.03 5.69
C LEU A 121 17.95 8.56 6.82
N GLU A 122 18.43 7.70 7.68
CA GLU A 122 19.41 8.01 8.73
C GLU A 122 20.76 8.39 8.12
N GLU A 123 21.24 7.66 7.12
CA GLU A 123 22.48 7.98 6.40
C GLU A 123 22.44 9.33 5.70
N LYS A 124 21.26 9.71 5.17
CA LYS A 124 21.02 11.02 4.55
C LYS A 124 20.77 12.14 5.58
N GLY A 125 20.79 11.85 6.87
CA GLY A 125 20.51 12.82 7.95
C GLY A 125 19.06 13.33 7.95
N VAL A 126 18.13 12.59 7.34
CA VAL A 126 16.69 12.91 7.35
C VAL A 126 16.05 12.47 8.65
N LEU A 127 16.50 11.33 9.18
CA LEU A 127 16.06 10.78 10.46
C LEU A 127 17.25 10.65 11.42
N VAL A 128 16.94 10.73 12.71
CA VAL A 128 17.91 10.46 13.77
C VAL A 128 18.18 8.96 13.84
N ARG A 129 19.44 8.60 13.95
CA ARG A 129 19.88 7.20 14.05
C ARG A 129 19.32 6.52 15.30
N ARG A 130 18.79 5.31 15.11
CA ARG A 130 18.28 4.47 16.19
C ARG A 130 18.99 3.12 16.21
N SER A 131 19.39 2.69 17.40
CA SER A 131 19.94 1.35 17.57
C SER A 131 18.83 0.29 17.46
N ARG A 132 19.22 -0.93 17.15
CA ARG A 132 18.30 -2.08 17.15
C ARG A 132 17.63 -2.23 18.52
N GLU A 133 18.40 -2.17 19.59
CA GLU A 133 17.92 -2.27 20.96
C GLU A 133 16.86 -1.22 21.29
N LEU A 134 17.05 0.02 20.81
CA LEU A 134 16.05 1.09 21.00
C LEU A 134 14.75 0.77 20.26
N LEU A 135 14.84 0.30 19.01
CA LEU A 135 13.66 -0.08 18.24
C LEU A 135 12.92 -1.27 18.84
N GLU A 136 13.65 -2.27 19.39
CA GLU A 136 13.06 -3.41 20.08
C GLU A 136 12.34 -2.97 21.38
N ASN A 137 12.90 -2.03 22.13
CA ASN A 137 12.30 -1.50 23.35
C ASN A 137 11.10 -0.58 23.12
N GLU A 138 11.01 0.03 21.95
CA GLU A 138 9.96 0.99 21.60
C GLU A 138 9.03 0.48 20.49
N VAL A 139 9.06 -0.82 20.19
CA VAL A 139 8.31 -1.41 19.07
C VAL A 139 6.80 -1.15 19.15
N ASP A 140 6.25 -1.08 20.33
CA ASP A 140 4.84 -0.79 20.62
C ASP A 140 4.40 0.63 20.24
N ARG A 141 5.36 1.55 20.04
CA ARG A 141 5.11 2.90 19.54
C ARG A 141 4.97 2.98 18.03
N PHE A 142 5.33 1.89 17.32
CA PHE A 142 5.36 1.86 15.87
C PHE A 142 4.11 1.21 15.28
N ILE A 143 3.69 1.76 14.16
CA ILE A 143 2.79 1.08 13.22
C ILE A 143 3.55 0.85 11.92
N VAL A 144 3.24 -0.24 11.26
CA VAL A 144 3.88 -0.65 10.01
C VAL A 144 2.85 -0.94 8.94
N ILE A 145 3.24 -0.75 7.69
CA ILE A 145 2.55 -1.35 6.56
C ILE A 145 3.40 -2.53 6.11
N GLU A 146 2.84 -3.71 6.26
CA GLU A 146 3.42 -4.95 5.77
C GLU A 146 2.82 -5.30 4.41
N ARG A 147 3.65 -5.79 3.51
CA ARG A 147 3.26 -6.35 2.22
C ARG A 147 4.10 -7.58 1.92
N ASP A 148 3.46 -8.73 1.70
CA ASP A 148 4.12 -10.01 1.37
C ASP A 148 5.29 -10.36 2.35
N GLY A 149 5.09 -10.12 3.65
CA GLY A 149 6.10 -10.36 4.68
C GLY A 149 7.21 -9.30 4.77
N ALA A 150 7.17 -8.25 3.95
CA ALA A 150 8.14 -7.16 3.98
C ALA A 150 7.54 -5.90 4.60
N ILE A 151 8.29 -5.19 5.43
CA ILE A 151 7.91 -3.88 5.95
C ILE A 151 8.20 -2.83 4.88
N VAL A 152 7.13 -2.26 4.30
CA VAL A 152 7.23 -1.28 3.21
C VAL A 152 7.04 0.16 3.68
N ALA A 153 6.48 0.36 4.87
CA ALA A 153 6.35 1.67 5.47
C ALA A 153 6.22 1.56 6.99
N CYS A 154 6.63 2.58 7.73
CA CYS A 154 6.46 2.67 9.17
C CYS A 154 6.28 4.12 9.64
N ALA A 155 5.70 4.27 10.84
CA ALA A 155 5.63 5.51 11.58
C ALA A 155 5.58 5.22 13.09
N ALA A 156 6.03 6.14 13.92
CA ALA A 156 5.97 6.05 15.36
C ALA A 156 5.16 7.19 15.98
N LEU A 157 4.48 6.91 17.08
CA LEU A 157 3.82 7.87 17.94
C LEU A 157 4.51 7.91 19.32
N TYR A 158 5.05 9.06 19.67
CA TYR A 158 5.61 9.32 21.01
C TYR A 158 4.64 10.19 21.79
N PRO A 159 3.90 9.64 22.77
CA PRO A 159 2.92 10.39 23.52
C PRO A 159 3.58 11.26 24.60
N PHE A 160 3.06 12.48 24.76
CA PHE A 160 3.32 13.43 25.85
C PHE A 160 1.98 13.64 26.55
N GLU A 161 1.65 12.72 27.46
CA GLU A 161 0.31 12.63 28.05
C GLU A 161 -0.05 13.88 28.88
N GLN A 162 0.93 14.48 29.57
CA GLN A 162 0.72 15.68 30.39
C GLN A 162 0.34 16.90 29.55
N GLU A 163 0.84 16.97 28.31
CA GLU A 163 0.58 18.04 27.36
C GLU A 163 -0.56 17.71 26.39
N TYR A 164 -1.18 16.54 26.53
CA TYR A 164 -2.18 16.03 25.58
C TYR A 164 -1.72 16.07 24.12
N ALA A 165 -0.41 15.87 23.92
CA ALA A 165 0.26 15.96 22.63
C ALA A 165 0.97 14.66 22.26
N GLY A 166 1.24 14.46 20.98
CA GLY A 166 2.04 13.34 20.48
C GLY A 166 2.95 13.76 19.35
N GLU A 167 4.18 13.25 19.37
CA GLU A 167 5.11 13.41 18.26
C GLU A 167 4.91 12.28 17.24
N LEU A 168 4.64 12.66 15.98
CA LEU A 168 4.77 11.77 14.84
C LEU A 168 6.24 11.72 14.45
N ALA A 169 6.85 10.56 14.59
CA ALA A 169 8.26 10.35 14.26
C ALA A 169 8.43 9.16 13.29
N CYS A 170 9.62 9.00 12.73
CA CYS A 170 10.02 7.86 11.90
C CYS A 170 9.08 7.57 10.74
N LEU A 171 8.39 8.58 10.20
CA LEU A 171 7.55 8.40 9.02
C LEU A 171 8.43 8.07 7.81
N ALA A 172 8.36 6.83 7.37
CA ALA A 172 9.14 6.33 6.25
C ALA A 172 8.28 5.46 5.33
N VAL A 173 8.47 5.64 4.03
CA VAL A 173 7.89 4.78 2.98
C VAL A 173 9.02 4.38 2.05
N SER A 174 9.14 3.08 1.78
CA SER A 174 10.13 2.55 0.85
C SER A 174 10.02 3.24 -0.51
N PRO A 175 11.13 3.67 -1.14
CA PRO A 175 11.12 4.30 -2.45
C PRO A 175 10.37 3.49 -3.51
N ASP A 176 10.52 2.17 -3.49
CA ASP A 176 9.90 1.23 -4.43
C ASP A 176 8.37 1.12 -4.27
N TYR A 177 7.84 1.69 -3.19
CA TYR A 177 6.42 1.62 -2.83
C TYR A 177 5.79 3.00 -2.64
N ARG A 178 6.37 4.06 -3.20
CA ARG A 178 5.77 5.40 -3.17
C ARG A 178 4.59 5.51 -4.15
N GLY A 179 3.71 6.48 -3.93
CA GLY A 179 2.63 6.81 -4.86
C GLY A 179 1.26 6.17 -4.57
N SER A 180 1.12 5.26 -3.58
CA SER A 180 -0.15 4.59 -3.26
C SER A 180 -0.70 4.99 -1.88
N ASN A 181 -0.71 6.28 -1.56
CA ASN A 181 -1.28 6.85 -0.32
C ASN A 181 -0.78 6.24 1.01
N ARG A 182 0.35 5.51 1.02
CA ARG A 182 0.85 4.83 2.22
C ARG A 182 1.20 5.80 3.34
N GLY A 183 1.79 6.95 3.02
CA GLY A 183 2.05 8.01 3.99
C GLY A 183 0.77 8.52 4.66
N GLU A 184 -0.30 8.73 3.88
CA GLU A 184 -1.61 9.13 4.40
C GLU A 184 -2.25 8.03 5.25
N ARG A 185 -2.12 6.77 4.85
CA ARG A 185 -2.61 5.62 5.65
C ARG A 185 -1.90 5.53 6.99
N LEU A 186 -0.56 5.71 7.02
CA LEU A 186 0.21 5.79 8.27
C LEU A 186 -0.26 6.95 9.13
N LEU A 187 -0.41 8.15 8.54
CA LEU A 187 -0.89 9.32 9.28
C LEU A 187 -2.25 9.08 9.92
N LYS A 188 -3.22 8.55 9.16
CA LYS A 188 -4.53 8.16 9.70
C LYS A 188 -4.44 7.11 10.81
N GLY A 189 -3.51 6.17 10.69
CA GLY A 189 -3.22 5.18 11.74
C GLY A 189 -2.70 5.82 13.02
N ILE A 190 -1.75 6.74 12.90
CA ILE A 190 -1.20 7.51 14.04
C ILE A 190 -2.27 8.42 14.66
N GLU A 191 -3.09 9.11 13.85
CA GLU A 191 -4.21 9.91 14.37
C GLU A 191 -5.21 9.06 15.17
N LYS A 192 -5.51 7.86 14.70
CA LYS A 192 -6.37 6.93 15.42
C LYS A 192 -5.74 6.48 16.73
N ALA A 193 -4.45 6.17 16.75
CA ALA A 193 -3.72 5.80 17.96
C ALA A 193 -3.66 6.97 18.96
N ALA A 194 -3.37 8.19 18.48
CA ALA A 194 -3.36 9.40 19.30
C ALA A 194 -4.72 9.68 19.95
N LYS A 195 -5.81 9.56 19.19
CA LYS A 195 -7.18 9.70 19.72
C LYS A 195 -7.50 8.67 20.79
N ALA A 196 -7.05 7.43 20.63
CA ALA A 196 -7.23 6.37 21.63
C ALA A 196 -6.49 6.67 22.96
N LEU A 197 -5.39 7.43 22.88
CA LEU A 197 -4.63 7.93 24.05
C LEU A 197 -5.11 9.30 24.54
N ASN A 198 -6.24 9.81 24.04
CA ASN A 198 -6.78 11.14 24.36
C ASN A 198 -5.82 12.31 24.08
N LEU A 199 -4.92 12.17 23.10
CA LEU A 199 -4.04 13.23 22.65
C LEU A 199 -4.84 14.17 21.71
N SER A 200 -4.76 15.47 21.95
CA SER A 200 -5.50 16.49 21.18
C SER A 200 -4.65 17.13 20.08
N THR A 201 -3.35 17.00 20.16
CA THR A 201 -2.39 17.63 19.24
C THR A 201 -1.37 16.62 18.75
N LEU A 202 -1.15 16.59 17.43
CA LEU A 202 0.01 15.90 16.84
C LEU A 202 0.97 16.93 16.27
N PHE A 203 2.26 16.73 16.50
CA PHE A 203 3.34 17.53 15.91
C PHE A 203 4.42 16.62 15.33
N LEU A 204 5.24 17.17 14.45
CA LEU A 204 6.40 16.48 13.90
C LEU A 204 7.62 17.41 13.94
N LEU A 205 8.78 16.82 14.16
CA LEU A 205 10.05 17.51 14.05
C LEU A 205 10.67 17.22 12.68
N THR A 206 11.06 18.26 11.96
CA THR A 206 11.70 18.14 10.66
C THR A 206 13.00 18.91 10.62
N THR A 207 14.02 18.32 10.02
CA THR A 207 15.29 18.99 9.73
C THR A 207 15.25 19.77 8.42
N ARG A 208 14.17 19.60 7.62
CA ARG A 208 13.94 20.31 6.37
C ARG A 208 12.80 21.30 6.57
N THR A 209 13.07 22.57 6.42
CA THR A 209 12.03 23.59 6.30
C THR A 209 11.22 23.33 5.03
N ALA A 210 9.90 23.26 5.16
CA ALA A 210 9.02 23.28 4.01
C ALA A 210 9.19 24.65 3.31
N HIS A 211 9.52 24.63 2.04
CA HIS A 211 9.50 25.80 1.15
C HIS A 211 8.16 25.84 0.44
#